data_e7f097eae6021aefd763fe4cb447b480
#
_entry.id   e7f097eae6021aefd763fe4cb447b480
#
_cell.length_a   1.000
_cell.length_b   1.000
_cell.length_c   1.000
_cell.angle_alpha   90.00
_cell.angle_beta   90.00
_cell.angle_gamma   90.00
#
_symmetry.space_group_name_H-M   'P 1'
#
loop_
_entity.id
_entity.type
_entity.pdbx_description
1 polymer ?
#
loop_
_entity_poly.entity_id
_entity_poly.type
_entity_poly.pdbx_seq_one_letter_code
_entity_poly.pdbx_strand_id
1 'polypeptide(L)'
;FEQLAKSEEALILDVRTQQDFIKNHIPGAIFIGLNGGFAPWVGALISDINQPILLAVPQGKSEEAVTRLARVGYDNTLGYLKGGIEAWIASGKTTDQITSISAEEFSAKIKEDKLHVLDVRKDGEYNSMHLKMEDLQHFALDYINQQMDQIDAKKTYHIHCAGGYRSVIAASILKA
;
A
#
# COMPACT_ATOMS: atom_id res chain seq x y z
N PHE A 1 -7.97 11.36 15.85
CA PHE A 1 -7.72 10.54 14.67
C PHE A 1 -7.83 9.05 15.02
N GLU A 2 -6.97 8.49 15.87
CA GLU A 2 -6.97 7.06 16.21
C GLU A 2 -8.29 6.57 16.82
N GLN A 3 -8.88 7.36 17.75
CA GLN A 3 -10.17 7.02 18.32
C GLN A 3 -11.26 6.95 17.26
N LEU A 4 -11.28 7.91 16.33
CA LEU A 4 -12.23 7.94 15.22
C LEU A 4 -12.00 6.77 14.25
N ALA A 5 -10.73 6.41 13.96
CA ALA A 5 -10.42 5.25 13.15
C ALA A 5 -11.04 3.96 13.72
N LYS A 6 -10.96 3.80 15.06
CA LYS A 6 -11.51 2.62 15.74
C LYS A 6 -13.03 2.64 15.87
N SER A 7 -13.63 3.81 16.21
CA SER A 7 -15.08 3.90 16.43
C SER A 7 -15.90 3.77 15.14
N GLU A 8 -15.36 4.23 14.03
CA GLU A 8 -16.02 4.22 12.71
C GLU A 8 -15.54 3.09 11.80
N GLU A 9 -14.65 2.22 12.29
CA GLU A 9 -13.98 1.18 11.50
C GLU A 9 -13.38 1.76 10.20
N ALA A 10 -12.80 2.98 10.34
CA ALA A 10 -12.36 3.74 9.19
C ALA A 10 -11.04 3.20 8.63
N LEU A 11 -10.99 3.07 7.31
CA LEU A 11 -9.77 2.81 6.57
C LEU A 11 -8.80 4.00 6.73
N ILE A 12 -7.60 3.75 7.20
CA ILE A 12 -6.52 4.75 7.16
C ILE A 12 -5.86 4.66 5.78
N LEU A 13 -6.07 5.67 4.96
CA LEU A 13 -5.50 5.77 3.62
C LEU A 13 -4.33 6.75 3.62
N ASP A 14 -3.13 6.24 3.42
CA ASP A 14 -1.93 7.06 3.29
C ASP A 14 -1.71 7.44 1.82
N VAL A 15 -1.80 8.72 1.55
CA VAL A 15 -1.71 9.28 0.19
C VAL A 15 -0.41 10.05 -0.05
N ARG A 16 0.56 9.92 0.85
CA ARG A 16 1.90 10.51 0.74
C ARG A 16 2.70 9.90 -0.41
N THR A 17 3.99 10.17 -0.49
CA THR A 17 4.86 9.49 -1.44
C THR A 17 5.17 8.06 -0.99
N GLN A 18 5.52 7.19 -1.95
CA GLN A 18 5.92 5.81 -1.60
C GLN A 18 7.15 5.78 -0.69
N GLN A 19 8.08 6.72 -0.85
CA GLN A 19 9.29 6.83 -0.04
C GLN A 19 8.95 7.19 1.42
N ASP A 20 8.01 8.13 1.61
CA ASP A 20 7.55 8.50 2.95
C ASP A 20 6.84 7.33 3.63
N PHE A 21 5.96 6.63 2.90
CA PHE A 21 5.24 5.47 3.43
C PHE A 21 6.18 4.34 3.82
N ILE A 22 7.14 3.98 2.96
CA ILE A 22 8.14 2.94 3.23
C ILE A 22 8.90 3.25 4.51
N LYS A 23 9.31 4.51 4.69
CA LYS A 23 10.12 4.95 5.83
C LYS A 23 9.37 4.86 7.16
N ASN A 24 8.13 5.33 7.18
CA ASN A 24 7.25 5.24 8.34
C ASN A 24 5.79 5.50 7.93
N HIS A 25 4.88 4.72 8.49
CA HIS A 25 3.44 4.89 8.32
C HIS A 25 2.69 4.46 9.57
N ILE A 26 1.41 4.80 9.65
CA ILE A 26 0.53 4.34 10.72
C ILE A 26 0.30 2.84 10.53
N PRO A 27 0.46 1.99 11.56
CA PRO A 27 0.16 0.56 11.46
C PRO A 27 -1.27 0.31 10.96
N GLY A 28 -1.43 -0.61 10.01
CA GLY A 28 -2.70 -0.93 9.38
C GLY A 28 -3.16 0.09 8.31
N ALA A 29 -2.34 1.10 7.98
CA ALA A 29 -2.66 2.02 6.89
C ALA A 29 -2.40 1.38 5.52
N ILE A 30 -3.33 1.58 4.59
CA ILE A 30 -3.15 1.23 3.18
C ILE A 30 -2.56 2.42 2.42
N PHE A 31 -1.58 2.15 1.58
CA PHE A 31 -0.92 3.16 0.75
C PHE A 31 -1.56 3.25 -0.64
N ILE A 32 -2.02 4.42 -1.04
CA ILE A 32 -2.31 4.78 -2.44
C ILE A 32 -1.90 6.25 -2.65
N GLY A 33 -0.68 6.48 -3.10
CA GLY A 33 -0.09 7.82 -3.21
C GLY A 33 -0.75 8.70 -4.28
N LEU A 34 -0.90 9.99 -3.99
CA LEU A 34 -1.47 10.98 -4.93
C LEU A 34 -0.66 11.11 -6.23
N ASN A 35 0.65 10.87 -6.19
CA ASN A 35 1.54 11.02 -7.35
C ASN A 35 1.52 9.84 -8.34
N GLY A 36 0.72 8.81 -8.06
CA GLY A 36 0.57 7.64 -8.92
C GLY A 36 -0.81 7.54 -9.58
N GLY A 37 -1.19 6.36 -9.99
CA GLY A 37 -2.52 6.04 -10.49
C GLY A 37 -3.59 6.05 -9.39
N PHE A 38 -3.74 7.18 -8.67
CA PHE A 38 -4.56 7.26 -7.45
C PHE A 38 -6.00 6.79 -7.67
N ALA A 39 -6.74 7.44 -8.57
CA ALA A 39 -8.16 7.16 -8.79
C ALA A 39 -8.43 5.72 -9.27
N PRO A 40 -7.70 5.17 -10.26
CA PRO A 40 -7.86 3.77 -10.65
C PRO A 40 -7.59 2.79 -9.50
N TRP A 41 -6.57 3.04 -8.67
CA TRP A 41 -6.24 2.13 -7.55
C TRP A 41 -7.22 2.25 -6.39
N VAL A 42 -7.71 3.45 -6.09
CA VAL A 42 -8.80 3.62 -5.10
C VAL A 42 -10.01 2.79 -5.51
N GLY A 43 -10.48 2.94 -6.77
CA GLY A 43 -11.64 2.19 -7.26
C GLY A 43 -11.43 0.68 -7.38
N ALA A 44 -10.20 0.22 -7.61
CA ALA A 44 -9.90 -1.22 -7.71
C ALA A 44 -9.74 -1.91 -6.35
N LEU A 45 -9.25 -1.19 -5.33
CA LEU A 45 -8.78 -1.78 -4.08
C LEU A 45 -9.70 -1.52 -2.88
N ILE A 46 -10.46 -0.43 -2.88
CA ILE A 46 -11.45 -0.13 -1.85
C ILE A 46 -12.82 -0.58 -2.37
N SER A 47 -13.29 -1.73 -1.92
CA SER A 47 -14.48 -2.39 -2.46
C SER A 47 -15.80 -1.72 -2.07
N ASP A 48 -15.85 -1.09 -0.88
CA ASP A 48 -17.04 -0.38 -0.42
C ASP A 48 -16.90 1.12 -0.70
N ILE A 49 -17.74 1.64 -1.57
CA ILE A 49 -17.77 3.07 -1.91
C ILE A 49 -18.17 3.96 -0.72
N ASN A 50 -18.85 3.40 0.27
CA ASN A 50 -19.25 4.08 1.51
C ASN A 50 -18.22 3.93 2.64
N GLN A 51 -17.11 3.25 2.40
CA GLN A 51 -16.06 3.04 3.41
C GLN A 51 -15.68 4.36 4.08
N PRO A 52 -15.80 4.47 5.42
CA PRO A 52 -15.25 5.61 6.14
C PRO A 52 -13.72 5.68 5.93
N ILE A 53 -13.23 6.84 5.52
CA ILE A 53 -11.81 7.04 5.21
C ILE A 53 -11.21 8.14 6.08
N LEU A 54 -10.07 7.85 6.69
CA LEU A 54 -9.20 8.81 7.35
C LEU A 54 -7.88 8.91 6.60
N LEU A 55 -7.42 10.13 6.34
CA LEU A 55 -6.29 10.38 5.47
C LEU A 55 -4.99 10.68 6.23
N ALA A 56 -3.89 10.05 5.85
CA ALA A 56 -2.54 10.55 6.09
C ALA A 56 -2.06 11.25 4.81
N VAL A 57 -1.93 12.57 4.86
CA VAL A 57 -1.68 13.41 3.67
C VAL A 57 -0.40 14.21 3.79
N PRO A 58 0.27 14.53 2.66
CA PRO A 58 1.31 15.55 2.64
C PRO A 58 0.75 16.91 3.09
N GLN A 59 1.58 17.73 3.67
CA GLN A 59 1.18 19.09 4.07
C GLN A 59 0.55 19.86 2.91
N GLY A 60 -0.63 20.46 3.15
CA GLY A 60 -1.35 21.26 2.16
C GLY A 60 -2.07 20.45 1.06
N LYS A 61 -2.13 19.10 1.16
CA LYS A 61 -2.74 18.24 0.14
C LYS A 61 -4.09 17.62 0.55
N SER A 62 -4.63 17.99 1.71
CA SER A 62 -5.89 17.41 2.21
C SER A 62 -7.08 17.68 1.27
N GLU A 63 -7.23 18.91 0.78
CA GLU A 63 -8.30 19.28 -0.14
C GLU A 63 -8.18 18.55 -1.49
N GLU A 64 -6.96 18.45 -2.03
CA GLU A 64 -6.70 17.68 -3.25
C GLU A 64 -7.08 16.21 -3.07
N ALA A 65 -6.69 15.60 -1.96
CA ALA A 65 -6.97 14.19 -1.68
C ALA A 65 -8.48 13.93 -1.59
N VAL A 66 -9.22 14.73 -0.81
CA VAL A 66 -10.68 14.64 -0.68
C VAL A 66 -11.37 14.83 -2.03
N THR A 67 -10.98 15.86 -2.78
CA THR A 67 -11.55 16.12 -4.11
C THR A 67 -11.33 14.95 -5.07
N ARG A 68 -10.15 14.32 -5.03
CA ARG A 68 -9.85 13.19 -5.91
C ARG A 68 -10.59 11.91 -5.50
N LEU A 69 -10.85 11.70 -4.21
CA LEU A 69 -11.71 10.63 -3.72
C LEU A 69 -13.17 10.85 -4.17
N ALA A 70 -13.70 12.04 -3.95
CA ALA A 70 -15.08 12.39 -4.34
C ALA A 70 -15.32 12.22 -5.85
N ARG A 71 -14.33 12.55 -6.70
CA ARG A 71 -14.43 12.36 -8.16
C ARG A 71 -14.62 10.90 -8.60
N VAL A 72 -14.28 9.95 -7.76
CA VAL A 72 -14.47 8.52 -8.00
C VAL A 72 -15.50 7.89 -7.06
N GLY A 73 -16.30 8.75 -6.38
CA GLY A 73 -17.48 8.38 -5.62
C GLY A 73 -17.23 8.07 -4.14
N TYR A 74 -16.01 8.26 -3.62
CA TYR A 74 -15.69 8.04 -2.20
C TYR A 74 -15.89 9.35 -1.42
N ASP A 75 -17.13 9.61 -1.00
CA ASP A 75 -17.52 10.86 -0.33
C ASP A 75 -17.41 10.78 1.20
N ASN A 76 -17.21 9.59 1.77
CA ASN A 76 -17.19 9.38 3.22
C ASN A 76 -15.78 9.58 3.82
N THR A 77 -15.15 10.73 3.53
CA THR A 77 -13.88 11.12 4.15
C THR A 77 -14.14 11.82 5.47
N LEU A 78 -13.83 11.16 6.59
CA LEU A 78 -14.08 11.65 7.95
C LEU A 78 -13.09 12.75 8.38
N GLY A 79 -11.92 12.81 7.74
CA GLY A 79 -10.89 13.79 8.07
C GLY A 79 -9.49 13.34 7.72
N TYR A 80 -8.51 14.08 8.23
CA TYR A 80 -7.10 13.78 8.00
C TYR A 80 -6.25 13.94 9.26
N LEU A 81 -5.07 13.35 9.26
CA LEU A 81 -4.10 13.44 10.35
C LEU A 81 -3.49 14.85 10.38
N LYS A 82 -3.98 15.70 11.29
CA LYS A 82 -3.46 17.06 11.47
C LYS A 82 -2.01 17.02 11.97
N GLY A 83 -1.14 17.73 11.28
CA GLY A 83 0.30 17.74 11.57
C GLY A 83 1.07 16.54 11.00
N GLY A 84 0.41 15.68 10.21
CA GLY A 84 1.06 14.58 9.53
C GLY A 84 1.63 13.50 10.42
N ILE A 85 2.46 12.65 9.84
CA ILE A 85 3.09 11.53 10.55
C ILE A 85 4.02 12.01 11.66
N GLU A 86 4.58 13.20 11.53
CA GLU A 86 5.44 13.83 12.54
C GLU A 86 4.67 14.07 13.84
N ALA A 87 3.45 14.58 13.75
CA ALA A 87 2.58 14.78 14.94
C ALA A 87 2.17 13.43 15.55
N TRP A 88 1.96 12.39 14.75
CA TRP A 88 1.71 11.03 15.23
C TRP A 88 2.89 10.52 16.06
N ILE A 89 4.10 10.60 15.51
CA ILE A 89 5.34 10.19 16.19
C ILE A 89 5.57 11.02 17.46
N ALA A 90 5.43 12.34 17.39
CA ALA A 90 5.61 13.23 18.53
C ALA A 90 4.62 12.96 19.67
N SER A 91 3.47 12.36 19.38
CA SER A 91 2.50 11.91 20.40
C SER A 91 2.86 10.57 21.05
N GLY A 92 4.04 10.01 20.76
CA GLY A 92 4.52 8.75 21.34
C GLY A 92 3.90 7.49 20.72
N LYS A 93 3.25 7.61 19.55
CA LYS A 93 2.60 6.48 18.88
C LYS A 93 3.58 5.72 18.01
N THR A 94 3.36 4.42 17.90
CA THR A 94 4.16 3.53 17.05
C THR A 94 3.91 3.79 15.57
N THR A 95 4.95 3.58 14.77
CA THR A 95 4.88 3.53 13.32
C THR A 95 5.35 2.17 12.82
N ASP A 96 4.96 1.83 11.62
CA ASP A 96 5.45 0.68 10.89
C ASP A 96 6.28 1.15 9.67
N GLN A 97 7.00 0.22 9.05
CA GLN A 97 7.85 0.48 7.89
C GLN A 97 7.83 -0.71 6.92
N ILE A 98 8.23 -0.47 5.68
CA ILE A 98 8.46 -1.52 4.69
C ILE A 98 9.94 -1.55 4.35
N THR A 99 10.56 -2.73 4.42
CA THR A 99 11.95 -2.89 3.98
C THR A 99 11.99 -2.86 2.46
N SER A 100 12.71 -1.89 1.91
CA SER A 100 12.99 -1.80 0.47
C SER A 100 14.42 -2.23 0.21
N ILE A 101 14.63 -3.09 -0.78
CA ILE A 101 15.96 -3.54 -1.20
C ILE A 101 16.18 -3.22 -2.68
N SER A 102 17.44 -3.05 -3.08
CA SER A 102 17.81 -2.85 -4.47
C SER A 102 17.75 -4.15 -5.28
N ALA A 103 17.80 -4.04 -6.61
CA ALA A 103 17.88 -5.21 -7.49
C ALA A 103 19.16 -6.03 -7.26
N GLU A 104 20.26 -5.36 -6.92
CA GLU A 104 21.54 -5.98 -6.59
C GLU A 104 21.47 -6.77 -5.28
N GLU A 105 20.87 -6.17 -4.24
CA GLU A 105 20.63 -6.84 -2.96
C GLU A 105 19.69 -8.04 -3.12
N PHE A 106 18.63 -7.88 -3.91
CA PHE A 106 17.73 -8.99 -4.23
C PHE A 106 18.46 -10.11 -4.97
N SER A 107 19.29 -9.77 -5.97
CA SER A 107 20.08 -10.74 -6.73
C SER A 107 21.09 -11.50 -5.88
N ALA A 108 21.63 -10.86 -4.85
CA ALA A 108 22.51 -11.54 -3.87
C ALA A 108 21.70 -12.51 -3.00
N LYS A 109 20.58 -12.04 -2.41
CA LYS A 109 19.71 -12.85 -1.53
C LYS A 109 19.17 -14.10 -2.23
N ILE A 110 18.77 -14.01 -3.49
CA ILE A 110 18.21 -15.15 -4.24
C ILE A 110 19.21 -16.30 -4.44
N LYS A 111 20.51 -16.02 -4.33
CA LYS A 111 21.57 -17.04 -4.42
C LYS A 111 21.83 -17.74 -3.09
N GLU A 112 21.50 -17.11 -2.00
CA GLU A 112 21.77 -17.56 -0.64
C GLU A 112 20.56 -18.24 0.00
N ASP A 113 19.37 -17.73 -0.27
CA ASP A 113 18.11 -18.15 0.38
C ASP A 113 17.01 -18.52 -0.62
N LYS A 114 16.11 -19.41 -0.21
CA LYS A 114 14.84 -19.63 -0.89
C LYS A 114 13.88 -18.47 -0.58
N LEU A 115 13.72 -17.57 -1.52
CA LEU A 115 12.84 -16.43 -1.37
C LEU A 115 11.44 -16.72 -1.92
N HIS A 116 10.39 -16.33 -1.19
CA HIS A 116 9.03 -16.26 -1.71
C HIS A 116 8.85 -14.90 -2.38
N VAL A 117 8.51 -14.89 -3.65
CA VAL A 117 8.41 -13.67 -4.43
C VAL A 117 7.01 -13.50 -5.01
N LEU A 118 6.44 -12.30 -4.84
CA LEU A 118 5.18 -11.91 -5.46
C LEU A 118 5.45 -10.89 -6.57
N ASP A 119 5.08 -11.24 -7.79
CA ASP A 119 5.02 -10.29 -8.91
C ASP A 119 3.60 -9.71 -8.98
N VAL A 120 3.47 -8.42 -8.66
CA VAL A 120 2.17 -7.74 -8.63
C VAL A 120 1.90 -6.91 -9.89
N ARG A 121 2.60 -7.22 -10.98
CA ARG A 121 2.38 -6.60 -12.28
C ARG A 121 1.15 -7.19 -12.96
N LYS A 122 0.65 -6.50 -13.98
CA LYS A 122 -0.48 -6.99 -14.79
C LYS A 122 -0.11 -8.24 -15.56
N ASP A 123 -1.11 -9.06 -15.92
CA ASP A 123 -0.94 -10.30 -16.67
C ASP A 123 -0.10 -10.13 -17.93
N GLY A 124 -0.34 -9.07 -18.70
CA GLY A 124 0.41 -8.79 -19.92
C GLY A 124 1.90 -8.50 -19.67
N GLU A 125 2.25 -7.84 -18.55
CA GLU A 125 3.64 -7.59 -18.17
C GLU A 125 4.32 -8.91 -17.73
N TYR A 126 3.62 -9.68 -16.91
CA TYR A 126 4.11 -10.97 -16.41
C TYR A 126 4.33 -11.96 -17.56
N ASN A 127 3.33 -12.11 -18.44
CA ASN A 127 3.39 -13.04 -19.57
C ASN A 127 4.45 -12.66 -20.60
N SER A 128 4.74 -11.37 -20.75
CA SER A 128 5.80 -10.88 -21.63
C SER A 128 7.19 -11.25 -21.11
N MET A 129 7.44 -11.02 -19.83
CA MET A 129 8.70 -11.37 -19.18
C MET A 129 8.52 -11.36 -17.66
N HIS A 130 8.98 -12.40 -16.98
CA HIS A 130 9.02 -12.48 -15.52
C HIS A 130 10.32 -13.13 -15.02
N LEU A 131 10.57 -13.05 -13.73
CA LEU A 131 11.70 -13.70 -13.09
C LEU A 131 11.55 -15.23 -13.20
N LYS A 132 12.61 -15.91 -13.59
CA LYS A 132 12.64 -17.39 -13.65
C LYS A 132 13.18 -17.91 -12.32
N MET A 133 12.28 -18.28 -11.41
CA MET A 133 12.63 -18.85 -10.12
C MET A 133 11.52 -19.79 -9.63
N GLU A 134 11.88 -20.71 -8.72
CA GLU A 134 11.00 -21.78 -8.26
C GLU A 134 9.78 -21.27 -7.51
N ASP A 135 9.97 -20.26 -6.65
CA ASP A 135 8.93 -19.76 -5.72
C ASP A 135 8.49 -18.33 -6.09
N LEU A 136 8.17 -18.14 -7.38
CA LEU A 136 7.54 -16.93 -7.89
C LEU A 136 6.04 -17.16 -8.02
N GLN A 137 5.26 -16.31 -7.40
CA GLN A 137 3.81 -16.28 -7.55
C GLN A 137 3.39 -14.99 -8.26
N HIS A 138 2.47 -15.10 -9.20
CA HIS A 138 1.90 -13.94 -9.88
C HIS A 138 0.58 -13.55 -9.21
N PHE A 139 0.57 -12.34 -8.65
CA PHE A 139 -0.58 -11.74 -7.96
C PHE A 139 -0.82 -10.34 -8.48
N ALA A 140 -1.44 -10.23 -9.66
CA ALA A 140 -1.73 -8.92 -10.23
C ALA A 140 -2.48 -8.04 -9.21
N LEU A 141 -1.96 -6.84 -8.94
CA LEU A 141 -2.51 -5.94 -7.92
C LEU A 141 -4.00 -5.66 -8.13
N ASP A 142 -4.44 -5.64 -9.40
CA ASP A 142 -5.84 -5.42 -9.77
C ASP A 142 -6.81 -6.42 -9.11
N TYR A 143 -6.33 -7.60 -8.73
CA TYR A 143 -7.13 -8.70 -8.17
C TYR A 143 -6.67 -9.15 -6.78
N ILE A 144 -5.80 -8.38 -6.12
CA ILE A 144 -5.17 -8.81 -4.86
C ILE A 144 -6.20 -9.17 -3.78
N ASN A 145 -7.27 -8.38 -3.64
CA ASN A 145 -8.33 -8.60 -2.65
C ASN A 145 -9.08 -9.94 -2.85
N GLN A 146 -9.08 -10.47 -4.07
CA GLN A 146 -9.75 -11.74 -4.41
C GLN A 146 -8.84 -12.95 -4.20
N GLN A 147 -7.55 -12.72 -3.96
CA GLN A 147 -6.53 -13.76 -3.89
C GLN A 147 -5.80 -13.80 -2.54
N MET A 148 -6.21 -12.97 -1.58
CA MET A 148 -5.58 -12.85 -0.25
C MET A 148 -5.50 -14.18 0.50
N ASP A 149 -6.49 -15.03 0.36
CA ASP A 149 -6.59 -16.35 0.98
C ASP A 149 -5.54 -17.35 0.47
N GLN A 150 -4.92 -17.08 -0.68
CA GLN A 150 -3.85 -17.90 -1.26
C GLN A 150 -2.46 -17.52 -0.73
N ILE A 151 -2.36 -16.43 0.05
CA ILE A 151 -1.10 -15.93 0.60
C ILE A 151 -0.93 -16.49 2.01
N ASP A 152 0.15 -17.23 2.24
CA ASP A 152 0.48 -17.76 3.56
C ASP A 152 1.05 -16.64 4.45
N ALA A 153 0.25 -16.16 5.40
CA ALA A 153 0.62 -15.09 6.33
C ALA A 153 1.83 -15.43 7.24
N LYS A 154 2.28 -16.70 7.27
CA LYS A 154 3.47 -17.12 8.04
C LYS A 154 4.77 -16.93 7.27
N LYS A 155 4.70 -16.61 5.97
CA LYS A 155 5.87 -16.46 5.11
C LYS A 155 6.25 -14.98 4.96
N THR A 156 7.54 -14.75 4.73
CA THR A 156 8.05 -13.44 4.32
C THR A 156 8.11 -13.37 2.81
N TYR A 157 7.45 -12.40 2.23
CA TYR A 157 7.41 -12.21 0.78
C TYR A 157 8.24 -11.02 0.33
N HIS A 158 8.92 -11.20 -0.79
CA HIS A 158 9.56 -10.14 -1.54
C HIS A 158 8.62 -9.72 -2.68
N ILE A 159 8.11 -8.51 -2.63
CA ILE A 159 7.09 -8.04 -3.56
C ILE A 159 7.71 -7.10 -4.57
N HIS A 160 7.54 -7.37 -5.84
CA HIS A 160 8.05 -6.49 -6.89
C HIS A 160 6.99 -6.10 -7.93
N CYS A 161 7.24 -4.98 -8.59
CA CYS A 161 6.55 -4.53 -9.78
C CYS A 161 7.54 -3.84 -10.74
N ALA A 162 7.07 -3.03 -11.68
CA ALA A 162 7.98 -2.34 -12.61
C ALA A 162 8.74 -1.16 -11.98
N GLY A 163 8.08 -0.36 -11.13
CA GLY A 163 8.63 0.92 -10.62
C GLY A 163 8.45 1.15 -9.11
N GLY A 164 8.13 0.12 -8.33
CA GLY A 164 8.03 0.21 -6.88
C GLY A 164 6.66 0.67 -6.35
N TYR A 165 5.87 1.41 -7.11
CA TYR A 165 4.59 1.97 -6.63
C TYR A 165 3.55 0.88 -6.30
N ARG A 166 3.27 -0.03 -7.23
CA ARG A 166 2.30 -1.13 -7.04
C ARG A 166 2.75 -2.11 -5.97
N SER A 167 4.05 -2.38 -5.86
CA SER A 167 4.57 -3.28 -4.81
C SER A 167 4.41 -2.70 -3.41
N VAL A 168 4.51 -1.36 -3.24
CA VAL A 168 4.24 -0.72 -1.95
C VAL A 168 2.75 -0.76 -1.61
N ILE A 169 1.86 -0.56 -2.59
CA ILE A 169 0.42 -0.75 -2.39
C ILE A 169 0.14 -2.19 -1.92
N ALA A 170 0.63 -3.19 -2.66
CA ALA A 170 0.43 -4.59 -2.30
C ALA A 170 0.97 -4.90 -0.91
N ALA A 171 2.19 -4.45 -0.60
CA ALA A 171 2.80 -4.66 0.72
C ALA A 171 1.97 -4.01 1.84
N SER A 172 1.39 -2.83 1.62
CA SER A 172 0.52 -2.19 2.61
C SER A 172 -0.75 -2.98 2.87
N ILE A 173 -1.38 -3.51 1.83
CA ILE A 173 -2.60 -4.36 1.95
C ILE A 173 -2.29 -5.66 2.69
N LEU A 174 -1.17 -6.30 2.37
CA LEU A 174 -0.78 -7.58 2.99
C LEU A 174 -0.33 -7.44 4.44
N LYS A 175 -0.04 -6.23 4.91
CA LYS A 175 0.34 -5.92 6.29
C LYS A 175 -0.82 -5.39 7.14
N ALA A 176 -1.88 -4.90 6.51
CA ALA A 176 -3.06 -4.37 7.19
C ALA A 176 -3.95 -5.52 7.71
#